data_78069c91a9a785d682588c322bbf8d10
#
_entry.id   78069c91a9a785d682588c322bbf8d10
#
_cell.length_a   1.000
_cell.length_b   1.000
_cell.length_c   1.000
_cell.angle_alpha   90.00
_cell.angle_beta   90.00
_cell.angle_gamma   90.00
#
_symmetry.space_group_name_H-M   'P 1'
#
loop_
_entity.id
_entity.type
_entity.pdbx_description
1 polymer ?
#
loop_
_entity_poly.entity_id
_entity_poly.type
_entity_poly.pdbx_seq_one_letter_code
_entity_poly.pdbx_strand_id
1 'polypeptide(L)'
;RGESWNDILKKCVKDDELFRGYYLQVIWNRIGQISEVYHIDFSKVRVSKDLSCFYVKNDWLDWKEKPREYPQFSTQNPTGSQIYYKREYNPTSEIYPLPSYFQGLNYIESDIEVSRHILGNAKQGFVGSTLINLNNGDPINEEHKGEVEKGLLKKFTGDSGKRVVIMFNKSKDNSAEILPLSSTMLTKEDFTNVNNLIQQEIFAC
;
A
#
# COMPACT_ATOMS: atom_id res chain seq x y z
N ARG A 1 -33.45 -4.86 -0.37
CA ARG A 1 -32.94 -5.69 0.74
C ARG A 1 -32.41 -4.74 1.79
N GLY A 2 -33.09 -4.65 2.95
CA GLY A 2 -32.64 -3.82 4.05
C GLY A 2 -31.35 -4.40 4.66
N GLU A 3 -30.36 -3.56 4.91
CA GLU A 3 -29.20 -3.93 5.69
C GLU A 3 -29.59 -4.08 7.16
N SER A 4 -28.99 -5.04 7.87
CA SER A 4 -29.19 -5.13 9.31
C SER A 4 -28.43 -4.01 10.03
N TRP A 5 -28.91 -3.60 11.21
CA TRP A 5 -28.20 -2.63 12.05
C TRP A 5 -26.77 -3.06 12.37
N ASN A 6 -26.54 -4.35 12.56
CA ASN A 6 -25.19 -4.88 12.76
C ASN A 6 -24.28 -4.66 11.55
N ASP A 7 -24.81 -4.80 10.34
CA ASP A 7 -24.01 -4.60 9.13
C ASP A 7 -23.69 -3.11 8.92
N ILE A 8 -24.66 -2.23 9.18
CA ILE A 8 -24.46 -0.78 9.15
C ILE A 8 -23.39 -0.37 10.15
N LEU A 9 -23.47 -0.85 11.41
CA LEU A 9 -22.49 -0.53 12.44
C LEU A 9 -21.09 -1.02 12.10
N LYS A 10 -20.95 -2.24 11.58
CA LYS A 10 -19.64 -2.76 11.13
C LYS A 10 -19.02 -1.91 10.02
N LYS A 11 -19.83 -1.44 9.08
CA LYS A 11 -19.37 -0.56 8.01
C LYS A 11 -18.96 0.81 8.55
N CYS A 12 -19.77 1.39 9.45
CA CYS A 12 -19.44 2.66 10.09
C CYS A 12 -18.13 2.59 10.89
N VAL A 13 -17.91 1.52 11.66
CA VAL A 13 -16.67 1.32 12.41
C VAL A 13 -15.48 1.21 11.45
N LYS A 14 -15.63 0.45 10.36
CA LYS A 14 -14.56 0.32 9.36
C LYS A 14 -14.24 1.64 8.67
N ASP A 15 -15.26 2.42 8.31
CA ASP A 15 -15.04 3.73 7.71
C ASP A 15 -14.44 4.72 8.71
N ASP A 16 -14.84 4.65 9.98
CA ASP A 16 -14.29 5.47 11.05
C ASP A 16 -12.80 5.20 11.30
N GLU A 17 -12.39 3.93 11.28
CA GLU A 17 -10.99 3.54 11.39
C GLU A 17 -10.15 3.99 10.17
N LEU A 18 -10.71 3.85 8.97
CA LEU A 18 -9.99 4.17 7.74
C LEU A 18 -9.95 5.66 7.41
N PHE A 19 -11.03 6.39 7.70
CA PHE A 19 -11.23 7.77 7.23
C PHE A 19 -11.54 8.76 8.34
N ARG A 20 -11.63 8.30 9.59
CA ARG A 20 -12.05 9.09 10.76
C ARG A 20 -13.43 9.75 10.59
N GLY A 21 -14.30 9.06 9.86
CA GLY A 21 -15.67 9.49 9.63
C GLY A 21 -16.46 8.52 8.78
N TYR A 22 -17.79 8.68 8.79
CA TYR A 22 -18.68 7.86 7.98
C TYR A 22 -19.93 8.64 7.56
N TYR A 23 -20.61 8.14 6.54
CA TYR A 23 -21.82 8.70 6.00
C TYR A 23 -23.00 7.75 6.18
N LEU A 24 -24.14 8.31 6.66
CA LEU A 24 -25.40 7.61 6.73
C LEU A 24 -26.46 8.38 5.93
N GLN A 25 -27.15 7.69 5.05
CA GLN A 25 -28.36 8.21 4.43
C GLN A 25 -29.53 7.95 5.37
N VAL A 26 -30.21 9.01 5.75
CA VAL A 26 -31.38 8.98 6.64
C VAL A 26 -32.61 9.37 5.83
N ILE A 27 -33.62 8.51 5.81
CA ILE A 27 -34.87 8.75 5.12
C ILE A 27 -35.96 9.04 6.16
N TRP A 28 -36.59 10.19 6.01
CA TRP A 28 -37.67 10.63 6.88
C TRP A 28 -39.04 10.19 6.35
N ASN A 29 -39.94 9.83 7.25
CA ASN A 29 -41.35 9.64 6.92
C ASN A 29 -42.10 10.98 6.89
N ARG A 30 -43.37 10.96 6.49
CA ARG A 30 -44.21 12.16 6.40
C ARG A 30 -44.54 12.80 7.77
N ILE A 31 -44.31 12.07 8.86
CA ILE A 31 -44.61 12.50 10.24
C ILE A 31 -43.36 13.11 10.89
N GLY A 32 -42.22 13.14 10.18
CA GLY A 32 -40.95 13.66 10.72
C GLY A 32 -40.18 12.66 11.61
N GLN A 33 -40.42 11.36 11.42
CA GLN A 33 -39.66 10.31 12.09
C GLN A 33 -38.73 9.63 11.11
N ILE A 34 -37.61 9.10 11.60
CA ILE A 34 -36.68 8.31 10.79
C ILE A 34 -37.38 7.00 10.37
N SER A 35 -37.50 6.79 9.08
CA SER A 35 -38.07 5.57 8.49
C SER A 35 -37.01 4.53 8.21
N GLU A 36 -35.91 4.96 7.58
CA GLU A 36 -34.84 4.06 7.13
C GLU A 36 -33.48 4.74 7.27
N VAL A 37 -32.45 3.93 7.50
CA VAL A 37 -31.07 4.38 7.55
C VAL A 37 -30.23 3.42 6.74
N TYR A 38 -29.38 3.96 5.87
CA TYR A 38 -28.44 3.20 5.04
C TYR A 38 -27.03 3.73 5.18
N HIS A 39 -26.06 2.86 5.16
CA HIS A 39 -24.67 3.24 5.07
C HIS A 39 -24.32 3.61 3.61
N ILE A 40 -23.51 4.66 3.43
CA ILE A 40 -22.95 5.03 2.12
C ILE A 40 -21.43 4.94 2.22
N ASP A 41 -20.82 4.23 1.27
CA ASP A 41 -19.36 4.09 1.20
C ASP A 41 -18.69 5.47 1.15
N PHE A 42 -17.68 5.67 1.97
CA PHE A 42 -16.97 6.96 2.09
C PHE A 42 -16.44 7.46 0.74
N SER A 43 -15.97 6.58 -0.12
CA SER A 43 -15.44 6.90 -1.45
C SER A 43 -16.49 7.47 -2.42
N LYS A 44 -17.76 7.17 -2.21
CA LYS A 44 -18.86 7.57 -3.09
C LYS A 44 -19.41 8.96 -2.79
N VAL A 45 -19.05 9.55 -1.66
CA VAL A 45 -19.57 10.86 -1.22
C VAL A 45 -18.53 11.96 -1.43
N ARG A 46 -18.98 13.11 -1.91
CA ARG A 46 -18.22 14.36 -1.91
C ARG A 46 -19.05 15.41 -1.19
N VAL A 47 -18.37 16.26 -0.47
CA VAL A 47 -19.00 17.25 0.42
C VAL A 47 -18.86 18.63 -0.20
N SER A 48 -19.91 19.47 -0.13
CA SER A 48 -19.81 20.88 -0.51
C SER A 48 -18.92 21.64 0.50
N LYS A 49 -18.33 22.74 0.05
CA LYS A 49 -17.39 23.52 0.87
C LYS A 49 -18.01 24.03 2.18
N ASP A 50 -19.29 24.33 2.16
CA ASP A 50 -20.07 24.85 3.28
C ASP A 50 -20.76 23.76 4.12
N LEU A 51 -20.53 22.48 3.80
CA LEU A 51 -21.14 21.30 4.44
C LEU A 51 -22.67 21.22 4.31
N SER A 52 -23.31 22.07 3.52
CA SER A 52 -24.77 22.11 3.36
C SER A 52 -25.32 20.97 2.49
N CYS A 53 -24.52 20.52 1.52
CA CYS A 53 -24.92 19.51 0.54
C CYS A 53 -23.86 18.40 0.40
N PHE A 54 -24.34 17.23 0.07
CA PHE A 54 -23.54 16.04 -0.21
C PHE A 54 -23.87 15.51 -1.61
N TYR A 55 -22.83 15.22 -2.36
CA TYR A 55 -22.94 14.65 -3.71
C TYR A 55 -22.59 13.19 -3.65
N VAL A 56 -23.48 12.32 -4.11
CA VAL A 56 -23.29 10.86 -4.11
C VAL A 56 -23.22 10.36 -5.53
N LYS A 57 -22.17 9.60 -5.85
CA LYS A 57 -21.95 9.01 -7.15
C LYS A 57 -21.21 7.68 -7.01
N ASN A 58 -21.57 6.69 -7.83
CA ASN A 58 -20.95 5.38 -7.75
C ASN A 58 -19.50 5.40 -8.25
N ASP A 59 -19.25 6.09 -9.36
CA ASP A 59 -17.93 6.21 -9.95
C ASP A 59 -17.65 7.66 -10.31
N TRP A 60 -16.69 8.28 -9.61
CA TRP A 60 -16.28 9.65 -9.85
C TRP A 60 -15.44 9.84 -11.11
N LEU A 61 -14.93 8.77 -11.71
CA LEU A 61 -14.19 8.81 -12.97
C LEU A 61 -15.14 8.83 -14.18
N ASP A 62 -16.38 8.33 -14.03
CA ASP A 62 -17.38 8.41 -15.10
C ASP A 62 -17.98 9.82 -15.18
N TRP A 63 -17.53 10.62 -16.14
CA TRP A 63 -18.00 11.99 -16.36
C TRP A 63 -19.46 12.08 -16.87
N LYS A 64 -20.06 10.99 -17.36
CA LYS A 64 -21.43 10.96 -17.90
C LYS A 64 -22.49 10.87 -16.82
N GLU A 65 -22.20 10.18 -15.72
CA GLU A 65 -23.11 10.08 -14.59
C GLU A 65 -23.12 11.40 -13.81
N LYS A 66 -24.31 11.98 -13.62
CA LYS A 66 -24.47 13.15 -12.74
C LYS A 66 -24.59 12.70 -11.29
N PRO A 67 -23.88 13.36 -10.34
CA PRO A 67 -24.01 13.05 -8.93
C PRO A 67 -25.42 13.36 -8.44
N ARG A 68 -25.90 12.56 -7.50
CA ARG A 68 -27.14 12.85 -6.76
C ARG A 68 -26.82 13.76 -5.62
N GLU A 69 -27.62 14.80 -5.45
CA GLU A 69 -27.47 15.79 -4.38
C GLU A 69 -28.40 15.47 -3.22
N TYR A 70 -27.84 15.54 -2.01
CA TYR A 70 -28.59 15.34 -0.77
C TYR A 70 -28.28 16.47 0.21
N PRO A 71 -29.27 17.02 0.92
CA PRO A 71 -29.05 18.00 1.97
C PRO A 71 -28.44 17.37 3.22
N GLN A 72 -27.81 18.20 4.03
CA GLN A 72 -27.29 17.80 5.35
C GLN A 72 -28.44 17.36 6.26
N PHE A 73 -28.17 16.35 7.06
CA PHE A 73 -29.09 15.88 8.09
C PHE A 73 -29.46 17.01 9.07
N SER A 74 -30.76 17.22 9.25
CA SER A 74 -31.30 18.22 10.15
C SER A 74 -32.55 17.69 10.85
N THR A 75 -32.53 17.74 12.17
CA THR A 75 -33.71 17.45 13.00
C THR A 75 -34.75 18.56 13.00
N GLN A 76 -34.36 19.77 12.59
CA GLN A 76 -35.27 20.90 12.48
C GLN A 76 -36.11 20.90 11.22
N ASN A 77 -35.60 20.26 10.17
CA ASN A 77 -36.29 20.08 8.89
C ASN A 77 -36.29 18.61 8.43
N PRO A 78 -37.07 17.73 9.10
CA PRO A 78 -37.07 16.30 8.89
C PRO A 78 -37.85 15.94 7.62
N THR A 79 -37.26 16.16 6.44
CA THR A 79 -37.94 15.91 5.16
C THR A 79 -37.06 15.13 4.19
N GLY A 80 -37.69 14.18 3.46
CA GLY A 80 -37.05 13.48 2.36
C GLY A 80 -35.89 12.59 2.78
N SER A 81 -34.83 12.60 1.98
CA SER A 81 -33.60 11.86 2.20
C SER A 81 -32.44 12.83 2.46
N GLN A 82 -31.75 12.65 3.53
CA GLN A 82 -30.67 13.52 4.02
C GLN A 82 -29.45 12.68 4.32
N ILE A 83 -28.25 13.30 4.33
CA ILE A 83 -27.03 12.63 4.71
C ILE A 83 -26.53 13.15 6.05
N TYR A 84 -26.34 12.21 6.99
CA TYR A 84 -25.63 12.43 8.23
C TYR A 84 -24.15 12.13 8.01
N TYR A 85 -23.29 13.10 8.31
CA TYR A 85 -21.85 12.96 8.26
C TYR A 85 -21.26 13.06 9.68
N LYS A 86 -20.75 11.93 10.18
CA LYS A 86 -19.88 11.91 11.36
C LYS A 86 -18.45 12.13 10.91
N ARG A 87 -17.79 13.10 11.49
CA ARG A 87 -16.37 13.34 11.29
C ARG A 87 -15.68 13.58 12.62
N GLU A 88 -14.43 13.18 12.71
CA GLU A 88 -13.58 13.55 13.82
C GLU A 88 -13.05 14.98 13.60
N TYR A 89 -12.89 15.72 14.69
CA TYR A 89 -12.32 17.05 14.62
C TYR A 89 -10.84 16.98 14.24
N ASN A 90 -10.45 17.69 13.21
CA ASN A 90 -9.06 17.87 12.82
C ASN A 90 -8.79 19.34 12.56
N PRO A 91 -7.83 19.98 13.31
CA PRO A 91 -7.54 21.40 13.17
C PRO A 91 -6.92 21.78 11.81
N THR A 92 -6.37 20.82 11.07
CA THR A 92 -5.73 21.07 9.79
C THR A 92 -6.65 20.88 8.59
N SER A 93 -7.82 20.27 8.79
CA SER A 93 -8.77 19.99 7.71
C SER A 93 -10.21 20.18 8.17
N GLU A 94 -10.91 21.09 7.50
CA GLU A 94 -12.30 21.43 7.86
C GLU A 94 -13.31 20.40 7.37
N ILE A 95 -13.04 19.70 6.26
CA ILE A 95 -14.03 18.84 5.59
C ILE A 95 -13.72 17.37 5.80
N TYR A 96 -12.50 16.93 5.48
CA TYR A 96 -12.09 15.53 5.57
C TYR A 96 -11.05 15.37 6.67
N PRO A 97 -11.34 14.59 7.71
CA PRO A 97 -10.34 14.32 8.75
C PRO A 97 -9.18 13.50 8.19
N LEU A 98 -8.02 13.67 8.81
CA LEU A 98 -6.84 12.85 8.50
C LEU A 98 -6.89 11.56 9.32
N PRO A 99 -6.70 10.40 8.71
CA PRO A 99 -6.58 9.13 9.43
C PRO A 99 -5.42 9.15 10.43
N SER A 100 -5.55 8.45 11.56
CA SER A 100 -4.48 8.37 12.57
C SER A 100 -3.20 7.75 12.00
N TYR A 101 -3.32 6.72 11.17
CA TYR A 101 -2.19 6.03 10.56
C TYR A 101 -1.39 6.90 9.57
N PHE A 102 -1.85 8.11 9.24
CA PHE A 102 -1.16 9.01 8.33
C PHE A 102 0.25 9.37 8.81
N GLN A 103 0.44 9.47 10.13
CA GLN A 103 1.75 9.73 10.73
C GLN A 103 2.70 8.53 10.59
N GLY A 104 2.16 7.33 10.54
CA GLY A 104 2.89 6.07 10.38
C GLY A 104 3.16 5.64 8.95
N LEU A 105 2.78 6.41 7.91
CA LEU A 105 2.91 5.99 6.52
C LEU A 105 4.34 5.59 6.13
N ASN A 106 5.34 6.32 6.60
CA ASN A 106 6.74 6.00 6.31
C ASN A 106 7.15 4.63 6.88
N TYR A 107 6.65 4.28 8.07
CA TYR A 107 6.91 2.98 8.69
C TYR A 107 6.15 1.87 7.98
N ILE A 108 4.91 2.14 7.52
CA ILE A 108 4.14 1.19 6.70
C ILE A 108 4.85 0.92 5.37
N GLU A 109 5.36 1.94 4.69
CA GLU A 109 6.14 1.78 3.47
C GLU A 109 7.44 1.01 3.74
N SER A 110 8.13 1.30 4.84
CA SER A 110 9.33 0.57 5.26
C SER A 110 9.05 -0.91 5.51
N ASP A 111 7.92 -1.24 6.14
CA ASP A 111 7.50 -2.63 6.36
C ASP A 111 7.25 -3.36 5.03
N ILE A 112 6.62 -2.70 4.07
CA ILE A 112 6.39 -3.23 2.73
C ILE A 112 7.73 -3.53 2.03
N GLU A 113 8.70 -2.62 2.09
CA GLU A 113 10.00 -2.82 1.45
C GLU A 113 10.83 -3.91 2.15
N VAL A 114 10.81 -3.98 3.48
CA VAL A 114 11.43 -5.07 4.24
C VAL A 114 10.82 -6.42 3.84
N SER A 115 9.50 -6.49 3.78
CA SER A 115 8.79 -7.69 3.34
C SER A 115 9.13 -8.09 1.90
N ARG A 116 9.22 -7.13 0.99
CA ARG A 116 9.65 -7.36 -0.41
C ARG A 116 11.09 -7.86 -0.48
N HIS A 117 11.98 -7.29 0.32
CA HIS A 117 13.37 -7.71 0.39
C HIS A 117 13.49 -9.15 0.90
N ILE A 118 12.78 -9.49 1.99
CA ILE A 118 12.75 -10.86 2.53
C ILE A 118 12.20 -11.84 1.50
N LEU A 119 11.10 -11.50 0.83
CA LEU A 119 10.51 -12.33 -0.22
C LEU A 119 11.47 -12.51 -1.40
N GLY A 120 12.15 -11.44 -1.81
CA GLY A 120 13.17 -11.48 -2.85
C GLY A 120 14.32 -12.42 -2.50
N ASN A 121 14.85 -12.32 -1.27
CA ASN A 121 15.90 -13.19 -0.78
C ASN A 121 15.43 -14.65 -0.67
N ALA A 122 14.21 -14.90 -0.21
CA ALA A 122 13.65 -16.25 -0.15
C ALA A 122 13.51 -16.88 -1.55
N LYS A 123 13.04 -16.12 -2.53
CA LYS A 123 12.94 -16.58 -3.93
C LYS A 123 14.31 -16.85 -4.55
N GLN A 124 15.33 -16.09 -4.18
CA GLN A 124 16.71 -16.23 -4.67
C GLN A 124 17.55 -17.22 -3.86
N GLY A 125 16.96 -17.89 -2.87
CA GLY A 125 17.63 -18.90 -2.03
C GLY A 125 18.62 -18.30 -1.03
N PHE A 126 18.40 -17.06 -0.56
CA PHE A 126 19.25 -16.33 0.40
C PHE A 126 20.73 -16.20 -0.04
N VAL A 127 21.00 -16.30 -1.33
CA VAL A 127 22.36 -16.17 -1.86
C VAL A 127 22.64 -14.69 -2.15
N GLY A 128 23.63 -14.15 -1.49
CA GLY A 128 24.15 -12.81 -1.75
C GLY A 128 24.68 -12.63 -3.18
N SER A 129 24.90 -11.41 -3.60
CA SER A 129 25.54 -11.10 -4.87
C SER A 129 26.95 -11.72 -4.89
N THR A 130 27.27 -12.44 -5.98
CA THR A 130 28.56 -13.12 -6.12
C THR A 130 29.30 -12.54 -7.31
N LEU A 131 30.55 -12.19 -7.10
CA LEU A 131 31.48 -11.81 -8.17
C LEU A 131 32.25 -13.06 -8.61
N ILE A 132 32.14 -13.38 -9.89
CA ILE A 132 32.96 -14.41 -10.53
C ILE A 132 34.03 -13.70 -11.36
N ASN A 133 35.26 -13.77 -10.91
CA ASN A 133 36.39 -13.20 -11.61
C ASN A 133 37.08 -14.32 -12.45
N LEU A 134 37.02 -14.20 -13.78
CA LEU A 134 37.60 -15.12 -14.72
C LEU A 134 38.96 -14.59 -15.19
N ASN A 135 40.03 -15.25 -14.77
CA ASN A 135 41.40 -14.83 -15.08
C ASN A 135 41.96 -15.51 -16.35
N ASN A 136 41.10 -15.93 -17.29
CA ASN A 136 41.47 -16.63 -18.51
C ASN A 136 41.77 -15.70 -19.72
N GLY A 137 41.86 -14.38 -19.48
CA GLY A 137 42.02 -13.39 -20.53
C GLY A 137 40.65 -12.85 -21.04
N ASP A 138 40.72 -11.78 -21.83
CA ASP A 138 39.52 -11.24 -22.49
C ASP A 138 39.04 -12.24 -23.57
N PRO A 139 37.69 -12.42 -23.66
CA PRO A 139 37.14 -13.20 -24.79
C PRO A 139 37.50 -12.58 -26.13
N ILE A 140 37.78 -13.40 -27.12
CA ILE A 140 38.28 -12.99 -28.45
C ILE A 140 37.25 -12.08 -29.17
N ASN A 141 35.94 -12.29 -28.95
CA ASN A 141 34.84 -11.57 -29.56
C ASN A 141 33.74 -11.31 -28.52
N GLU A 142 32.94 -10.23 -28.72
CA GLU A 142 31.77 -9.94 -27.89
C GLU A 142 30.71 -11.04 -27.87
N GLU A 143 30.57 -11.79 -28.99
CA GLU A 143 29.68 -12.96 -29.07
C GLU A 143 30.10 -14.05 -28.09
N HIS A 144 31.38 -14.38 -28.08
CA HIS A 144 31.93 -15.40 -27.16
C HIS A 144 31.83 -14.96 -25.70
N LYS A 145 32.00 -13.68 -25.42
CA LYS A 145 31.76 -13.10 -24.10
C LYS A 145 30.31 -13.34 -23.65
N GLY A 146 29.35 -13.02 -24.53
CA GLY A 146 27.92 -13.21 -24.25
C GLY A 146 27.53 -14.70 -24.07
N GLU A 147 28.18 -15.61 -24.78
CA GLU A 147 27.95 -17.06 -24.58
C GLU A 147 28.48 -17.59 -23.24
N VAL A 148 29.67 -17.14 -22.85
CA VAL A 148 30.27 -17.48 -21.54
C VAL A 148 29.41 -16.90 -20.40
N GLU A 149 29.01 -15.66 -20.51
CA GLU A 149 28.12 -14.98 -19.51
C GLU A 149 26.78 -15.73 -19.40
N LYS A 150 26.12 -16.03 -20.52
CA LYS A 150 24.86 -16.79 -20.54
C LYS A 150 25.02 -18.18 -19.96
N GLY A 151 26.13 -18.88 -20.30
CA GLY A 151 26.42 -20.21 -19.80
C GLY A 151 26.65 -20.24 -18.29
N LEU A 152 27.37 -19.25 -17.75
CA LEU A 152 27.60 -19.08 -16.31
C LEU A 152 26.34 -18.67 -15.58
N LEU A 153 25.61 -17.67 -16.09
CA LEU A 153 24.33 -17.26 -15.54
C LEU A 153 23.37 -18.45 -15.47
N LYS A 154 23.22 -19.24 -16.53
CA LYS A 154 22.35 -20.41 -16.55
C LYS A 154 22.74 -21.48 -15.52
N LYS A 155 24.04 -21.68 -15.27
CA LYS A 155 24.53 -22.66 -14.27
C LYS A 155 24.38 -22.17 -12.83
N PHE A 156 24.57 -20.85 -12.58
CA PHE A 156 24.56 -20.30 -11.23
C PHE A 156 23.24 -19.70 -10.80
N THR A 157 22.40 -19.23 -11.74
CA THR A 157 21.17 -18.51 -11.39
C THR A 157 19.91 -19.36 -11.47
N GLY A 158 19.90 -20.49 -12.20
CA GLY A 158 18.65 -21.21 -12.47
C GLY A 158 17.58 -20.28 -13.03
N ASP A 159 16.30 -20.60 -12.83
CA ASP A 159 15.16 -19.76 -13.25
C ASP A 159 14.96 -18.49 -12.37
N SER A 160 15.68 -18.34 -11.27
CA SER A 160 15.41 -17.32 -10.24
C SER A 160 16.37 -16.13 -10.24
N GLY A 161 17.25 -16.00 -11.23
CA GLY A 161 18.05 -14.79 -11.45
C GLY A 161 18.93 -14.34 -10.27
N LYS A 162 19.92 -15.16 -9.87
CA LYS A 162 20.91 -14.73 -8.86
C LYS A 162 21.68 -13.51 -9.37
N ARG A 163 21.97 -12.54 -8.50
CA ARG A 163 22.82 -11.40 -8.85
C ARG A 163 24.27 -11.85 -8.93
N VAL A 164 24.70 -12.28 -10.12
CA VAL A 164 26.07 -12.66 -10.40
C VAL A 164 26.68 -11.58 -11.30
N VAL A 165 27.81 -11.03 -10.87
CA VAL A 165 28.63 -10.15 -11.69
C VAL A 165 29.81 -10.94 -12.20
N ILE A 166 30.03 -10.95 -13.50
CA ILE A 166 31.12 -11.66 -14.13
C ILE A 166 32.15 -10.63 -14.60
N MET A 167 33.38 -10.80 -14.17
CA MET A 167 34.51 -9.99 -14.61
C MET A 167 35.51 -10.84 -15.35
N PHE A 168 36.05 -10.30 -16.45
CA PHE A 168 37.14 -10.94 -17.23
C PHE A 168 38.43 -10.15 -16.92
N ASN A 169 39.48 -10.86 -16.56
CA ASN A 169 40.76 -10.24 -16.21
C ASN A 169 41.87 -10.84 -17.15
N LYS A 170 42.78 -9.95 -17.57
CA LYS A 170 43.90 -10.31 -18.48
C LYS A 170 45.03 -11.09 -17.82
N SER A 171 45.07 -11.16 -16.50
CA SER A 171 46.11 -11.84 -15.76
C SER A 171 45.94 -13.36 -15.89
N LYS A 172 46.89 -14.02 -16.54
CA LYS A 172 46.90 -15.51 -16.70
C LYS A 172 47.47 -16.27 -15.51
N ASP A 173 47.96 -15.58 -14.51
CA ASP A 173 48.73 -16.20 -13.42
C ASP A 173 47.91 -16.61 -12.22
N ASN A 174 46.64 -16.24 -12.15
CA ASN A 174 45.75 -16.59 -11.07
C ASN A 174 44.56 -17.44 -11.53
N SER A 175 44.17 -18.37 -10.68
CA SER A 175 42.94 -19.14 -10.89
C SER A 175 41.70 -18.27 -10.80
N ALA A 176 40.57 -18.69 -11.41
CA ALA A 176 39.29 -18.02 -11.27
C ALA A 176 38.90 -17.94 -9.80
N GLU A 177 38.47 -16.76 -9.37
CA GLU A 177 38.05 -16.49 -7.99
C GLU A 177 36.57 -16.20 -7.92
N ILE A 178 35.90 -16.69 -6.88
CA ILE A 178 34.51 -16.43 -6.58
C ILE A 178 34.49 -15.63 -5.26
N LEU A 179 34.11 -14.36 -5.36
CA LEU A 179 34.07 -13.47 -4.21
C LEU A 179 32.62 -13.08 -3.89
N PRO A 180 32.15 -13.22 -2.63
CA PRO A 180 30.88 -12.66 -2.22
C PRO A 180 30.96 -11.13 -2.23
N LEU A 181 30.08 -10.45 -2.98
CA LEU A 181 30.04 -8.97 -3.08
C LEU A 181 29.37 -8.32 -1.89
N SER A 182 28.58 -9.03 -1.11
CA SER A 182 27.87 -8.47 0.03
C SER A 182 28.62 -8.80 1.33
N SER A 183 29.42 -7.86 1.78
CA SER A 183 29.97 -7.87 3.14
C SER A 183 29.00 -7.30 4.20
N THR A 184 27.90 -6.71 3.76
CA THR A 184 26.86 -6.13 4.64
C THR A 184 25.58 -6.92 4.53
N MET A 185 25.61 -8.19 4.88
CA MET A 185 24.38 -8.86 5.25
C MET A 185 23.97 -8.30 6.61
N LEU A 186 22.85 -7.57 6.64
CA LEU A 186 22.15 -7.31 7.90
C LEU A 186 22.05 -8.65 8.62
N THR A 187 22.54 -8.70 9.85
CA THR A 187 22.48 -9.92 10.64
C THR A 187 21.00 -10.25 10.94
N LYS A 188 20.71 -11.46 11.31
CA LYS A 188 19.36 -11.84 11.74
C LYS A 188 18.83 -10.94 12.85
N GLU A 189 19.72 -10.49 13.72
CA GLU A 189 19.44 -9.58 14.83
C GLU A 189 19.07 -8.19 14.31
N ASP A 190 19.76 -7.67 13.32
CA ASP A 190 19.47 -6.37 12.71
C ASP A 190 18.09 -6.36 12.07
N PHE A 191 17.73 -7.41 11.33
CA PHE A 191 16.39 -7.55 10.75
C PHE A 191 15.30 -7.63 11.82
N THR A 192 15.56 -8.37 12.91
CA THR A 192 14.60 -8.49 14.00
C THR A 192 14.40 -7.15 14.70
N ASN A 193 15.48 -6.41 14.95
CA ASN A 193 15.42 -5.09 15.59
C ASN A 193 14.69 -4.07 14.70
N VAL A 194 15.00 -4.02 13.40
CA VAL A 194 14.30 -3.14 12.44
C VAL A 194 12.82 -3.48 12.36
N ASN A 195 12.47 -4.75 12.27
CA ASN A 195 11.08 -5.19 12.21
C ASN A 195 10.30 -4.83 13.49
N ASN A 196 10.90 -5.06 14.66
CA ASN A 196 10.30 -4.69 15.93
C ASN A 196 10.09 -3.17 16.05
N LEU A 197 11.07 -2.37 15.63
CA LEU A 197 10.95 -0.91 15.62
C LEU A 197 9.79 -0.47 14.71
N ILE A 198 9.73 -0.97 13.47
CA ILE A 198 8.67 -0.65 12.52
C ILE A 198 7.31 -1.00 13.10
N GLN A 199 7.15 -2.20 13.68
CA GLN A 199 5.90 -2.61 14.30
C GLN A 199 5.50 -1.70 15.46
N GLN A 200 6.43 -1.36 16.35
CA GLN A 200 6.15 -0.46 17.47
C GLN A 200 5.67 0.91 17.00
N GLU A 201 6.31 1.48 15.99
CA GLU A 201 5.92 2.78 15.46
C GLU A 201 4.58 2.74 14.72
N ILE A 202 4.26 1.66 14.00
CA ILE A 202 2.95 1.49 13.36
C ILE A 202 1.83 1.38 14.40
N PHE A 203 2.07 0.65 15.50
CA PHE A 203 1.07 0.50 16.58
C PHE A 203 0.96 1.72 17.49
N ALA A 204 1.93 2.63 17.48
CA ALA A 204 1.90 3.87 18.24
C ALA A 204 1.06 4.98 17.56
N CYS A 205 0.72 4.82 16.27
CA CYS A 205 -0.12 5.74 15.50
C CYS A 205 -1.61 5.41 15.64
#